data_2afbe6e5fae96b98069c0c19180bee94
#
_entry.id   2afbe6e5fae96b98069c0c19180bee94
#
_cell.length_a   1.000
_cell.length_b   1.000
_cell.length_c   1.000
_cell.angle_alpha   90.00
_cell.angle_beta   90.00
_cell.angle_gamma   90.00
#
_symmetry.space_group_name_H-M   'P 1'
#
loop_
_entity.id
_entity.type
_entity.pdbx_description
1 polymer ?
#
loop_
_entity_poly.entity_id
_entity_poly.type
_entity_poly.pdbx_seq_one_letter_code
_entity_poly.pdbx_strand_id
1 'polypeptide(L)'
;MERPMEGQDVKHAVAVIDNGKFGKREIRFETGRLAKQAAGCAVVYLDDDTMLLSATTVSKSPKDQFDFFPLTVDVEERMYSIGKIPGSFFRREGRPTEEAILTCRLIDRPLRPSFVKGLRNEVQI
;
A
#
# COMPACT_ATOMS: atom_id res chain seq x y z
N MET A 1 -20.67 -4.43 -15.92
CA MET A 1 -20.47 -2.98 -15.97
C MET A 1 -19.12 -2.73 -16.63
N GLU A 2 -19.09 -2.27 -17.87
CA GLU A 2 -17.84 -1.98 -18.56
C GLU A 2 -17.13 -0.82 -17.86
N ARG A 3 -15.87 -1.02 -17.50
CA ARG A 3 -15.06 0.03 -16.87
C ARG A 3 -14.59 1.01 -17.93
N PRO A 4 -14.61 2.32 -17.66
CA PRO A 4 -14.15 3.30 -18.63
C PRO A 4 -12.66 3.12 -18.86
N MET A 5 -12.31 3.11 -20.14
CA MET A 5 -11.00 3.13 -20.79
C MET A 5 -9.78 3.06 -19.85
N GLU A 6 -9.29 1.86 -19.65
CA GLU A 6 -7.99 1.62 -19.05
C GLU A 6 -6.92 2.11 -20.05
N GLY A 7 -5.95 2.90 -19.58
CA GLY A 7 -4.80 3.27 -20.39
C GLY A 7 -4.03 2.01 -20.82
N GLN A 8 -3.34 2.06 -21.93
CA GLN A 8 -2.62 0.91 -22.52
C GLN A 8 -1.60 0.23 -21.58
N ASP A 9 -1.19 0.90 -20.51
CA ASP A 9 -0.17 0.43 -19.55
C ASP A 9 -0.76 -0.19 -18.28
N VAL A 10 -2.07 -0.26 -18.13
CA VAL A 10 -2.72 -0.82 -16.93
C VAL A 10 -2.72 -2.33 -17.01
N LYS A 11 -2.08 -2.95 -16.01
CA LYS A 11 -2.03 -4.40 -15.84
C LYS A 11 -2.80 -4.80 -14.60
N HIS A 12 -3.53 -5.89 -14.67
CA HIS A 12 -4.27 -6.43 -13.55
C HIS A 12 -4.14 -7.96 -13.47
N ALA A 13 -4.28 -8.46 -12.25
CA ALA A 13 -4.37 -9.88 -11.96
C ALA A 13 -5.43 -10.10 -10.89
N VAL A 14 -6.14 -11.21 -10.98
CA VAL A 14 -7.21 -11.55 -10.05
C VAL A 14 -6.90 -12.89 -9.40
N ALA A 15 -7.03 -12.93 -8.07
CA ALA A 15 -6.96 -14.15 -7.29
C ALA A 15 -8.32 -14.38 -6.62
N VAL A 16 -8.85 -15.58 -6.76
CA VAL A 16 -10.09 -16.00 -6.08
C VAL A 16 -9.72 -16.90 -4.91
N ILE A 17 -10.12 -16.48 -3.71
CA ILE A 17 -9.96 -17.26 -2.48
C ILE A 17 -11.29 -17.95 -2.18
N ASP A 18 -11.28 -19.27 -2.22
CA ASP A 18 -12.44 -20.07 -1.83
C ASP A 18 -12.31 -20.47 -0.35
N ASN A 19 -13.12 -19.87 0.49
CA ASN A 19 -13.19 -20.14 1.91
C ASN A 19 -14.24 -21.22 2.27
N GLY A 20 -14.67 -22.01 1.30
CA GLY A 20 -15.67 -23.06 1.50
C GLY A 20 -16.99 -22.51 2.04
N LYS A 21 -17.33 -22.87 3.29
CA LYS A 21 -18.58 -22.44 3.93
C LYS A 21 -18.72 -20.92 4.10
N PHE A 22 -17.61 -20.17 4.06
CA PHE A 22 -17.59 -18.72 4.27
C PHE A 22 -17.63 -17.93 2.95
N GLY A 23 -17.84 -18.64 1.85
CA GLY A 23 -17.98 -18.05 0.52
C GLY A 23 -16.65 -17.81 -0.19
N LYS A 24 -16.75 -17.23 -1.38
CA LYS A 24 -15.58 -16.86 -2.20
C LYS A 24 -15.33 -15.38 -2.07
N ARG A 25 -14.05 -15.03 -2.03
CA ARG A 25 -13.58 -13.65 -2.09
C ARG A 25 -12.65 -13.43 -3.26
N GLU A 26 -12.78 -12.28 -3.89
CA GLU A 26 -11.92 -11.88 -5.00
C GLU A 26 -10.93 -10.83 -4.52
N ILE A 27 -9.63 -11.08 -4.79
CA ILE A 27 -8.58 -10.09 -4.60
C ILE A 27 -8.04 -9.72 -5.97
N ARG A 28 -8.17 -8.45 -6.34
CA ARG A 28 -7.68 -7.92 -7.60
C ARG A 28 -6.48 -7.01 -7.35
N PHE A 29 -5.41 -7.27 -8.05
CA PHE A 29 -4.21 -6.46 -8.09
C PHE A 29 -4.18 -5.64 -9.38
N GLU A 30 -3.85 -4.38 -9.28
CA GLU A 30 -3.78 -3.48 -10.42
C GLU A 30 -2.53 -2.59 -10.31
N THR A 31 -1.88 -2.32 -11.42
CA THR A 31 -0.76 -1.38 -11.51
C THR A 31 -0.82 -0.57 -12.80
N GLY A 32 -0.19 0.62 -12.81
CA GLY A 32 -0.07 1.47 -13.99
C GLY A 32 -1.12 2.56 -14.14
N ARG A 33 -2.15 2.61 -13.28
CA ARG A 33 -3.19 3.64 -13.34
C ARG A 33 -2.99 4.78 -12.36
N LEU A 34 -2.66 4.46 -11.10
CA LEU A 34 -2.47 5.43 -10.03
C LEU A 34 -0.99 5.55 -9.66
N ALA A 35 -0.64 6.65 -9.00
CA ALA A 35 0.70 6.94 -8.49
C ALA A 35 1.83 6.74 -9.54
N LYS A 36 1.62 7.22 -10.76
CA LYS A 36 2.57 7.03 -11.89
C LYS A 36 3.94 7.67 -11.68
N GLN A 37 4.07 8.61 -10.75
CA GLN A 37 5.35 9.26 -10.42
C GLN A 37 6.12 8.52 -9.31
N ALA A 38 5.51 7.56 -8.65
CA ALA A 38 6.19 6.71 -7.68
C ALA A 38 7.17 5.75 -8.38
N ALA A 39 8.17 5.27 -7.65
CA ALA A 39 9.09 4.26 -8.14
C ALA A 39 8.39 2.91 -8.40
N GLY A 40 7.36 2.63 -7.63
CA GLY A 40 6.47 1.49 -7.82
C GLY A 40 5.10 1.77 -7.21
N CYS A 41 4.07 1.18 -7.79
CA CYS A 41 2.70 1.31 -7.27
C CYS A 41 1.91 0.03 -7.52
N ALA A 42 1.15 -0.37 -6.53
CA ALA A 42 0.15 -1.41 -6.65
C ALA A 42 -1.15 -0.98 -5.97
N VAL A 43 -2.26 -1.31 -6.59
CA VAL A 43 -3.59 -1.14 -6.01
C VAL A 43 -4.19 -2.51 -5.80
N VAL A 44 -4.68 -2.76 -4.61
CA VAL A 44 -5.33 -4.03 -4.26
C VAL A 44 -6.79 -3.75 -3.91
N TYR A 45 -7.67 -4.48 -4.54
CA TYR A 45 -9.10 -4.44 -4.24
C TYR A 45 -9.49 -5.76 -3.58
N LEU A 46 -10.19 -5.69 -2.48
CA LEU A 46 -10.85 -6.82 -1.86
C LEU A 46 -12.34 -6.74 -2.18
N ASP A 47 -12.83 -7.68 -2.95
CA ASP A 47 -14.13 -7.59 -3.58
C ASP A 47 -14.23 -6.24 -4.34
N ASP A 48 -15.31 -5.51 -4.32
CA ASP A 48 -15.39 -4.17 -4.93
C ASP A 48 -15.52 -3.04 -3.88
N ASP A 49 -15.47 -3.39 -2.60
CA ASP A 49 -15.79 -2.47 -1.50
C ASP A 49 -14.57 -1.84 -0.84
N THR A 50 -13.43 -2.52 -0.89
CA THR A 50 -12.23 -2.08 -0.17
C THR A 50 -11.05 -1.93 -1.12
N MET A 51 -10.36 -0.81 -1.04
CA MET A 51 -9.19 -0.50 -1.85
C MET A 51 -8.00 -0.16 -0.97
N LEU A 52 -6.85 -0.76 -1.28
CA LEU A 52 -5.56 -0.41 -0.71
C LEU A 52 -4.64 0.10 -1.83
N LEU A 53 -4.15 1.30 -1.71
CA LEU A 53 -3.13 1.85 -2.58
C LEU A 53 -1.77 1.76 -1.89
N SER A 54 -0.81 1.08 -2.49
CA SER A 54 0.58 1.06 -2.07
C SER A 54 1.43 1.81 -3.08
N ALA A 55 2.13 2.83 -2.64
CA ALA A 55 3.04 3.62 -3.46
C ALA A 55 4.43 3.63 -2.83
N THR A 56 5.42 3.17 -3.58
CA THR A 56 6.81 3.08 -3.13
C THR A 56 7.65 4.16 -3.78
N THR A 57 8.40 4.88 -2.98
CA THR A 57 9.39 5.87 -3.46
C THR A 57 10.78 5.49 -2.99
N VAL A 58 11.78 5.81 -3.82
CA VAL A 58 13.19 5.52 -3.54
C VAL A 58 14.00 6.79 -3.77
N SER A 59 14.91 7.11 -2.84
CA SER A 59 15.81 8.25 -3.01
C SER A 59 16.79 8.02 -4.16
N LYS A 60 17.11 9.09 -4.92
CA LYS A 60 18.03 9.00 -6.07
C LYS A 60 19.47 8.71 -5.66
N SER A 61 19.87 9.13 -4.46
CA SER A 61 21.23 8.95 -3.96
C SER A 61 21.22 8.14 -2.65
N PRO A 62 22.24 7.32 -2.41
CA PRO A 62 22.39 6.62 -1.16
C PRO A 62 22.66 7.62 -0.01
N LYS A 63 22.20 7.28 1.17
CA LYS A 63 22.49 8.03 2.41
C LYS A 63 23.58 7.33 3.20
N ASP A 64 24.84 7.67 2.93
CA ASP A 64 26.02 7.03 3.52
C ASP A 64 26.16 7.24 5.03
N GLN A 65 25.39 8.16 5.58
CA GLN A 65 25.38 8.44 7.03
C GLN A 65 24.68 7.34 7.87
N PHE A 66 23.99 6.40 7.24
CA PHE A 66 23.29 5.32 7.94
C PHE A 66 24.03 3.99 7.77
N ASP A 67 24.25 3.30 8.89
CA ASP A 67 24.81 1.95 8.90
C ASP A 67 23.78 0.85 8.62
N PHE A 68 22.52 1.23 8.52
CA PHE A 68 21.40 0.34 8.28
C PHE A 68 20.61 0.75 7.04
N PHE A 69 19.76 -0.13 6.55
CA PHE A 69 18.83 0.14 5.45
C PHE A 69 17.69 1.06 5.91
N PRO A 70 17.61 2.29 5.37
CA PRO A 70 16.56 3.24 5.76
C PRO A 70 15.24 2.94 5.03
N LEU A 71 14.44 2.06 5.62
CA LEU A 71 13.09 1.73 5.18
C LEU A 71 12.07 2.35 6.11
N THR A 72 11.14 3.11 5.56
CA THR A 72 9.98 3.67 6.26
C THR A 72 8.71 3.10 5.65
N VAL A 73 7.84 2.60 6.50
CA VAL A 73 6.51 2.10 6.11
C VAL A 73 5.45 2.87 6.90
N ASP A 74 4.55 3.52 6.18
CA ASP A 74 3.46 4.28 6.76
C ASP A 74 2.12 3.76 6.22
N VAL A 75 1.18 3.46 7.13
CA VAL A 75 -0.17 3.03 6.80
C VAL A 75 -1.16 4.05 7.30
N GLU A 76 -2.02 4.51 6.40
CA GLU A 76 -3.04 5.49 6.72
C GLU A 76 -4.40 5.05 6.20
N GLU A 77 -5.40 5.09 7.08
CA GLU A 77 -6.78 4.78 6.73
C GLU A 77 -7.48 6.03 6.20
N ARG A 78 -8.16 5.90 5.06
CA ARG A 78 -8.96 6.95 4.44
C ARG A 78 -10.43 6.54 4.42
N MET A 79 -11.28 7.33 5.04
CA MET A 79 -12.71 7.05 5.18
C MET A 79 -13.60 8.03 4.38
N TYR A 80 -13.01 8.89 3.56
CA TYR A 80 -13.77 9.89 2.81
C TYR A 80 -14.74 9.27 1.78
N SER A 81 -14.46 8.07 1.27
CA SER A 81 -15.35 7.35 0.36
C SER A 81 -16.71 7.01 0.98
N ILE A 82 -16.77 6.88 2.29
CA ILE A 82 -18.00 6.65 3.05
C ILE A 82 -18.49 7.91 3.77
N GLY A 83 -17.94 9.08 3.42
CA GLY A 83 -18.32 10.38 3.99
C GLY A 83 -17.91 10.56 5.46
N LYS A 84 -16.89 9.83 5.92
CA LYS A 84 -16.39 9.90 7.30
C LYS A 84 -14.96 10.42 7.34
N ILE A 85 -14.59 10.95 8.50
CA ILE A 85 -13.21 11.35 8.82
C ILE A 85 -12.68 10.38 9.90
N PRO A 86 -11.51 9.77 9.71
CA PRO A 86 -10.90 8.91 10.72
C PRO A 86 -10.63 9.68 12.01
N GLY A 87 -10.91 9.06 13.15
CA GLY A 87 -10.71 9.63 14.46
C GLY A 87 -11.98 10.17 15.11
N SER A 88 -11.80 10.91 16.20
CA SER A 88 -12.91 11.54 16.93
C SER A 88 -13.13 12.99 16.45
N PHE A 89 -14.23 13.60 16.88
CA PHE A 89 -14.53 15.01 16.62
C PHE A 89 -13.36 15.95 16.95
N PHE A 90 -12.56 15.64 17.95
CA PHE A 90 -11.41 16.42 18.40
C PHE A 90 -10.08 16.02 17.74
N ARG A 91 -10.03 14.91 17.02
CA ARG A 91 -8.81 14.39 16.40
C ARG A 91 -9.06 14.12 14.92
N ARG A 92 -9.07 15.17 14.13
CA ARG A 92 -9.14 15.04 12.68
C ARG A 92 -7.76 14.68 12.15
N GLU A 93 -7.65 13.56 11.41
CA GLU A 93 -6.43 13.16 10.73
C GLU A 93 -5.16 13.34 11.59
N GLY A 94 -5.23 12.89 12.84
CA GLY A 94 -4.14 13.02 13.80
C GLY A 94 -3.07 11.95 13.60
N ARG A 95 -2.37 11.61 14.67
CA ARG A 95 -1.34 10.57 14.67
C ARG A 95 -1.93 9.21 14.26
N PRO A 96 -1.12 8.36 13.58
CA PRO A 96 -1.53 7.00 13.26
C PRO A 96 -2.06 6.26 14.49
N THR A 97 -3.06 5.41 14.29
CA THR A 97 -3.58 4.56 15.36
C THR A 97 -2.54 3.49 15.74
N GLU A 98 -2.64 2.91 16.92
CA GLU A 98 -1.79 1.79 17.32
C GLU A 98 -1.90 0.61 16.34
N GLU A 99 -3.09 0.38 15.82
CA GLU A 99 -3.35 -0.65 14.82
C GLU A 99 -2.62 -0.38 13.50
N ALA A 100 -2.60 0.86 13.05
CA ALA A 100 -1.83 1.27 11.88
C ALA A 100 -0.33 1.05 12.10
N ILE A 101 0.20 1.38 13.26
CA ILE A 101 1.61 1.17 13.63
C ILE A 101 1.97 -0.34 13.62
N LEU A 102 1.10 -1.19 14.16
CA LEU A 102 1.29 -2.64 14.13
C LEU A 102 1.26 -3.18 12.69
N THR A 103 0.37 -2.65 11.86
CA THR A 103 0.30 -3.00 10.43
C THR A 103 1.58 -2.59 9.69
N CYS A 104 2.14 -1.41 9.97
CA CYS A 104 3.42 -1.00 9.42
C CYS A 104 4.54 -2.00 9.76
N ARG A 105 4.57 -2.49 11.00
CA ARG A 105 5.54 -3.50 11.43
C ARG A 105 5.34 -4.86 10.75
N LEU A 106 4.09 -5.26 10.52
CA LEU A 106 3.76 -6.46 9.77
C LEU A 106 4.24 -6.40 8.32
N ILE A 107 4.19 -5.22 7.70
CA ILE A 107 4.68 -4.99 6.34
C ILE A 107 6.22 -4.96 6.32
N ASP A 108 6.84 -4.23 7.24
CA ASP A 108 8.30 -4.07 7.32
C ASP A 108 9.01 -5.43 7.49
N ARG A 109 8.50 -6.29 8.36
CA ARG A 109 9.15 -7.55 8.73
C ARG A 109 9.51 -8.48 7.55
N PRO A 110 8.57 -8.81 6.65
CA PRO A 110 8.90 -9.63 5.49
C PRO A 110 9.62 -8.84 4.39
N LEU A 111 9.41 -7.53 4.33
CA LEU A 111 9.88 -6.70 3.24
C LEU A 111 11.36 -6.33 3.39
N ARG A 112 11.78 -5.95 4.59
CA ARG A 112 13.16 -5.53 4.87
C ARG A 112 14.23 -6.56 4.46
N PRO A 113 14.11 -7.86 4.75
CA PRO A 113 15.08 -8.86 4.31
C PRO A 113 15.03 -9.15 2.81
N SER A 114 13.99 -8.72 2.10
CA SER A 114 13.85 -8.93 0.66
C SER A 114 14.71 -7.97 -0.18
N PHE A 115 15.19 -6.90 0.42
CA PHE A 115 16.09 -5.96 -0.24
C PHE A 115 17.53 -6.45 -0.24
N VAL A 116 18.29 -6.00 -1.24
CA VAL A 116 19.72 -6.35 -1.39
C VAL A 116 20.52 -5.84 -0.20
N LYS A 117 21.40 -6.68 0.34
CA LYS A 117 22.31 -6.26 1.41
C LYS A 117 23.18 -5.09 0.97
N GLY A 118 23.28 -4.08 1.84
CA GLY A 118 24.09 -2.89 1.57
C GLY A 118 23.34 -1.78 0.82
N LEU A 119 22.06 -1.94 0.52
CA LEU A 119 21.24 -0.85 0.00
C LEU A 119 21.17 0.29 1.03
N ARG A 120 21.57 1.49 0.61
CA ARG A 120 21.58 2.71 1.44
C ARG A 120 20.62 3.79 0.95
N ASN A 121 19.89 3.50 -0.11
CA ASN A 121 18.84 4.39 -0.59
C ASN A 121 17.67 4.36 0.40
N GLU A 122 17.13 5.53 0.73
CA GLU A 122 15.92 5.61 1.52
C GLU A 122 14.72 5.11 0.70
N VAL A 123 13.98 4.18 1.26
CA VAL A 123 12.75 3.64 0.66
C VAL A 123 11.58 3.97 1.58
N GLN A 124 10.54 4.54 0.99
CA GLN A 124 9.28 4.87 1.67
C GLN A 124 8.14 4.13 0.99
N ILE A 125 7.30 3.49 1.77
CA ILE A 125 6.12 2.72 1.32
C ILE A 125 4.90 3.15 2.11
#